data_80dbfa68a21cd4f7260e1bcbd435e32d
#
_entry.id   80dbfa68a21cd4f7260e1bcbd435e32d
#
_cell.length_a   1.000
_cell.length_b   1.000
_cell.length_c   1.000
_cell.angle_alpha   90.00
_cell.angle_beta   90.00
_cell.angle_gamma   90.00
#
_symmetry.space_group_name_H-M   'P 1'
#
loop_
_entity.id
_entity.type
_entity.pdbx_description
1 polymer ?
#
loop_
_entity_poly.entity_id
_entity_poly.type
_entity_poly.pdbx_seq_one_letter_code
_entity_poly.pdbx_strand_id
1 'polypeptide(L)'
;MQNTTRRQILKGAAGLGLLSMAPYKKLLAQTSQITVTSFGGIWEEAVRDIFVAEFTNRTGVSAEVQIGGPSQWMSQIEANRETPPIDVLVNTIDLALIAGETGLVEKITTDKAPNLAKIPQRFTDVVDGWGTCFDYGAAGLAYNRERLPNPPKSFAEFVDRCAAGEFVASLPSIAYSPTPQILLWSFADVFGGDVNNLDPAFEAIQRMRDNVVFYGGATEFLNHLASGEADIGIYWDGRTWAYYDTGATWIDFINPTEGAVMNPVVVQKVVNSPDVAWDYIDVMLDAAPQTRFAEVLNYGVTNEDVVYPPELAKRITDWEATRWPPFAEFGPLISQWVDRWNREIGT
;
A
#
# COMPACT_ATOMS: atom_id res chain seq x y z
N MET A 1 -14.85 81.05 10.10
CA MET A 1 -14.80 81.75 11.38
C MET A 1 -15.14 80.68 12.41
N GLN A 2 -14.39 80.29 13.27
CA GLN A 2 -13.34 80.56 14.20
C GLN A 2 -12.69 79.28 14.66
N ASN A 3 -11.36 79.30 14.69
CA ASN A 3 -10.49 78.40 15.38
C ASN A 3 -10.74 78.35 16.89
N THR A 4 -10.52 77.18 17.53
CA THR A 4 -10.00 77.09 18.89
C THR A 4 -9.37 75.71 19.07
N THR A 5 -8.19 75.61 19.03
CA THR A 5 -6.94 75.55 19.78
C THR A 5 -6.87 74.42 20.83
N ARG A 6 -5.83 73.62 20.61
CA ARG A 6 -5.21 72.69 21.59
C ARG A 6 -4.92 73.37 22.91
N ARG A 7 -5.12 72.68 24.01
CA ARG A 7 -4.47 72.70 25.36
C ARG A 7 -5.45 72.68 26.47
N GLN A 8 -5.04 71.85 27.42
CA GLN A 8 -5.53 71.63 28.79
C GLN A 8 -6.45 70.38 28.85
N ILE A 9 -6.16 69.34 29.64
CA ILE A 9 -5.70 69.32 31.00
C ILE A 9 -5.04 67.98 31.33
N LEU A 10 -3.86 68.02 31.87
CA LEU A 10 -3.33 67.06 32.79
C LEU A 10 -3.90 67.28 34.14
N LYS A 11 -4.48 66.28 34.80
CA LYS A 11 -4.34 65.98 36.25
C LYS A 11 -5.39 65.00 36.73
N GLY A 12 -4.90 63.93 37.31
CA GLY A 12 -5.63 63.27 38.40
C GLY A 12 -6.01 61.83 38.16
N ALA A 13 -5.27 60.99 38.69
CA ALA A 13 -5.57 59.91 39.64
C ALA A 13 -4.78 58.64 39.36
N ALA A 14 -3.82 58.37 40.21
CA ALA A 14 -3.19 57.07 40.39
C ALA A 14 -4.25 56.07 40.90
N GLY A 15 -4.63 55.15 40.10
CA GLY A 15 -5.40 53.96 40.47
C GLY A 15 -4.51 52.72 40.24
N LEU A 16 -4.02 52.12 41.33
CA LEU A 16 -3.38 50.85 41.38
C LEU A 16 -4.38 49.77 40.87
N GLY A 17 -4.33 49.43 39.58
CA GLY A 17 -4.95 48.26 39.02
C GLY A 17 -3.97 47.09 39.07
N LEU A 18 -4.14 46.18 40.03
CA LEU A 18 -3.55 44.84 40.00
C LEU A 18 -3.99 44.15 38.72
N LEU A 19 -3.13 44.20 37.71
CA LEU A 19 -3.22 43.30 36.54
C LEU A 19 -2.95 41.88 37.06
N SER A 20 -4.03 41.12 37.29
CA SER A 20 -3.98 39.68 37.42
C SER A 20 -3.38 39.14 36.14
N MET A 21 -2.12 38.71 36.19
CA MET A 21 -1.51 37.85 35.19
C MET A 21 -2.25 36.50 35.24
N ALA A 22 -3.37 36.40 34.53
CA ALA A 22 -3.90 35.10 34.17
C ALA A 22 -2.81 34.41 33.34
N PRO A 23 -2.42 33.16 33.67
CA PRO A 23 -1.48 32.47 32.85
C PRO A 23 -2.11 32.32 31.46
N TYR A 24 -1.50 32.90 30.44
CA TYR A 24 -1.77 32.58 29.05
C TYR A 24 -1.52 31.10 28.94
N LYS A 25 -2.55 30.26 29.08
CA LYS A 25 -2.55 28.93 28.48
C LYS A 25 -2.32 29.18 27.00
N LYS A 26 -1.14 28.81 26.50
CA LYS A 26 -0.90 28.64 25.10
C LYS A 26 -2.08 27.78 24.61
N LEU A 27 -3.03 28.40 23.93
CA LEU A 27 -4.01 27.67 23.14
C LEU A 27 -3.14 26.98 22.09
N LEU A 28 -2.78 25.71 22.33
CA LEU A 28 -2.24 24.86 21.29
C LEU A 28 -3.31 24.90 20.20
N ALA A 29 -2.99 25.44 19.06
CA ALA A 29 -3.88 25.42 17.92
C ALA A 29 -4.21 23.95 17.70
N GLN A 30 -5.46 23.58 18.01
CA GLN A 30 -5.92 22.21 17.81
C GLN A 30 -5.86 22.00 16.31
N THR A 31 -5.07 21.02 15.87
CA THR A 31 -4.99 20.63 14.46
C THR A 31 -6.40 20.35 13.98
N SER A 32 -6.88 21.10 13.01
CA SER A 32 -8.24 20.95 12.47
C SER A 32 -8.31 19.96 11.31
N GLN A 33 -7.17 19.65 10.73
CA GLN A 33 -7.06 18.80 9.55
C GLN A 33 -5.68 18.15 9.47
N ILE A 34 -5.64 16.91 8.96
CA ILE A 34 -4.42 16.20 8.54
C ILE A 34 -4.51 15.83 7.05
N THR A 35 -3.37 15.57 6.42
CA THR A 35 -3.30 15.05 5.04
C THR A 35 -2.82 13.61 5.06
N VAL A 36 -3.62 12.72 4.47
CA VAL A 36 -3.33 11.29 4.37
C VAL A 36 -3.25 10.88 2.91
N THR A 37 -2.46 9.86 2.58
CA THR A 37 -2.32 9.40 1.21
C THR A 37 -3.17 8.18 0.91
N SER A 38 -3.55 8.00 -0.35
CA SER A 38 -4.25 6.81 -0.85
C SER A 38 -3.97 6.57 -2.33
N PHE A 39 -4.07 5.32 -2.74
CA PHE A 39 -4.20 4.99 -4.15
C PHE A 39 -5.58 5.40 -4.65
N GLY A 40 -5.71 5.66 -5.97
CA GLY A 40 -6.97 6.11 -6.55
C GLY A 40 -7.99 4.98 -6.80
N GLY A 41 -9.17 5.38 -7.28
CA GLY A 41 -10.28 4.49 -7.60
C GLY A 41 -10.95 3.93 -6.35
N ILE A 42 -11.34 2.66 -6.36
CA ILE A 42 -12.05 2.02 -5.24
C ILE A 42 -11.27 2.11 -3.90
N TRP A 43 -9.95 2.21 -3.95
CA TRP A 43 -9.12 2.43 -2.76
C TRP A 43 -9.39 3.78 -2.11
N GLU A 44 -9.43 4.84 -2.92
CA GLU A 44 -9.76 6.19 -2.44
C GLU A 44 -11.14 6.22 -1.80
N GLU A 45 -12.13 5.64 -2.47
CA GLU A 45 -13.50 5.57 -1.97
C GLU A 45 -13.53 4.85 -0.62
N ALA A 46 -12.91 3.67 -0.51
CA ALA A 46 -12.83 2.92 0.74
C ALA A 46 -12.10 3.68 1.85
N VAL A 47 -10.97 4.36 1.54
CA VAL A 47 -10.24 5.16 2.52
C VAL A 47 -11.10 6.31 3.05
N ARG A 48 -11.81 7.03 2.16
CA ARG A 48 -12.70 8.15 2.55
C ARG A 48 -13.88 7.67 3.40
N ASP A 49 -14.58 6.64 2.95
CA ASP A 49 -15.83 6.20 3.54
C ASP A 49 -15.63 5.38 4.83
N ILE A 50 -14.45 4.80 5.01
CA ILE A 50 -14.16 3.93 6.15
C ILE A 50 -13.19 4.60 7.13
N PHE A 51 -11.94 4.83 6.73
CA PHE A 51 -10.92 5.30 7.67
C PHE A 51 -11.05 6.79 7.99
N VAL A 52 -11.24 7.65 6.98
CA VAL A 52 -11.42 9.10 7.19
C VAL A 52 -12.71 9.39 7.95
N ALA A 53 -13.81 8.72 7.59
CA ALA A 53 -15.10 8.89 8.28
C ALA A 53 -15.01 8.49 9.76
N GLU A 54 -14.40 7.33 10.06
CA GLU A 54 -14.24 6.84 11.42
C GLU A 54 -13.29 7.71 12.23
N PHE A 55 -12.16 8.14 11.67
CA PHE A 55 -11.23 9.07 12.30
C PHE A 55 -11.90 10.39 12.65
N THR A 56 -12.64 10.98 11.71
CA THR A 56 -13.37 12.23 11.93
C THR A 56 -14.42 12.09 13.03
N ASN A 57 -15.15 10.96 13.05
CA ASN A 57 -16.12 10.67 14.10
C ASN A 57 -15.48 10.59 15.49
N ARG A 58 -14.31 9.97 15.61
CA ARG A 58 -13.64 9.76 16.91
C ARG A 58 -12.95 11.03 17.44
N THR A 59 -12.35 11.82 16.53
CA THR A 59 -11.46 12.92 16.91
C THR A 59 -12.05 14.31 16.70
N GLY A 60 -13.02 14.46 15.81
CA GLY A 60 -13.50 15.76 15.32
C GLY A 60 -12.52 16.45 14.35
N VAL A 61 -11.39 15.82 14.01
CA VAL A 61 -10.39 16.32 13.06
C VAL A 61 -10.73 15.80 11.67
N SER A 62 -10.63 16.65 10.63
CA SER A 62 -10.80 16.22 9.26
C SER A 62 -9.52 15.60 8.68
N ALA A 63 -9.65 14.73 7.69
CA ALA A 63 -8.51 14.24 6.91
C ALA A 63 -8.74 14.51 5.43
N GLU A 64 -7.77 15.17 4.78
CA GLU A 64 -7.71 15.32 3.33
C GLU A 64 -6.98 14.13 2.73
N VAL A 65 -7.57 13.53 1.69
CA VAL A 65 -6.96 12.39 1.00
C VAL A 65 -6.23 12.88 -0.25
N GLN A 66 -4.92 12.71 -0.27
CA GLN A 66 -4.08 13.01 -1.42
C GLN A 66 -3.82 11.74 -2.24
N ILE A 67 -4.26 11.77 -3.51
CA ILE A 67 -4.10 10.64 -4.43
C ILE A 67 -2.76 10.75 -5.17
N GLY A 68 -2.11 9.60 -5.39
CA GLY A 68 -0.85 9.53 -6.12
C GLY A 68 -0.15 8.19 -5.97
N GLY A 69 1.17 8.23 -5.88
CA GLY A 69 2.01 7.05 -5.67
C GLY A 69 3.15 7.31 -4.68
N PRO A 70 3.67 6.26 -4.03
CA PRO A 70 4.64 6.35 -2.96
C PRO A 70 5.89 7.19 -3.28
N SER A 71 6.52 6.98 -4.42
CA SER A 71 7.72 7.74 -4.81
C SER A 71 7.47 9.24 -4.94
N GLN A 72 6.29 9.62 -5.45
CA GLN A 72 5.89 11.02 -5.57
C GLN A 72 5.68 11.65 -4.18
N TRP A 73 4.96 10.96 -3.28
CA TRP A 73 4.71 11.43 -1.93
C TRP A 73 6.00 11.59 -1.13
N MET A 74 6.89 10.58 -1.20
CA MET A 74 8.20 10.66 -0.55
C MET A 74 9.02 11.86 -1.03
N SER A 75 9.02 12.14 -2.35
CA SER A 75 9.70 13.32 -2.90
C SER A 75 9.14 14.64 -2.38
N GLN A 76 7.81 14.73 -2.17
CA GLN A 76 7.17 15.93 -1.59
C GLN A 76 7.54 16.13 -0.12
N ILE A 77 7.56 15.03 0.68
CA ILE A 77 7.96 15.04 2.08
C ILE A 77 9.43 15.43 2.20
N GLU A 78 10.30 14.81 1.40
CA GLU A 78 11.73 15.10 1.37
C GLU A 78 12.03 16.59 1.09
N ALA A 79 11.32 17.17 0.13
CA ALA A 79 11.46 18.57 -0.24
C ALA A 79 11.00 19.55 0.84
N ASN A 80 10.18 19.11 1.81
CA ASN A 80 9.51 19.95 2.81
C ASN A 80 9.57 19.33 4.21
N ARG A 81 10.70 18.83 4.65
CA ARG A 81 10.87 18.08 5.91
C ARG A 81 10.39 18.81 7.16
N GLU A 82 10.61 20.12 7.24
CA GLU A 82 10.26 20.95 8.41
C GLU A 82 8.74 21.12 8.57
N THR A 83 8.01 21.16 7.45
CA THR A 83 6.56 21.30 7.39
C THR A 83 6.02 20.42 6.26
N PRO A 84 5.95 19.10 6.50
CA PRO A 84 5.58 18.16 5.46
C PRO A 84 4.14 18.38 4.99
N PRO A 85 3.87 18.27 3.68
CA PRO A 85 2.51 18.43 3.14
C PRO A 85 1.63 17.20 3.36
N ILE A 86 2.21 16.11 3.88
CA ILE A 86 1.57 14.82 4.14
C ILE A 86 1.87 14.43 5.59
N ASP A 87 0.86 13.98 6.32
CA ASP A 87 0.96 13.57 7.71
C ASP A 87 1.00 12.06 7.87
N VAL A 88 0.22 11.34 7.05
CA VAL A 88 0.21 9.88 7.02
C VAL A 88 0.47 9.37 5.60
N LEU A 89 1.49 8.55 5.48
CA LEU A 89 1.98 7.99 4.23
C LEU A 89 1.60 6.52 4.12
N VAL A 90 0.91 6.15 3.02
CA VAL A 90 0.74 4.76 2.59
C VAL A 90 1.90 4.40 1.66
N ASN A 91 2.51 3.22 1.85
CA ASN A 91 3.75 2.90 1.16
C ASN A 91 3.87 1.41 0.79
N THR A 92 4.76 1.11 -0.14
CA THR A 92 5.27 -0.25 -0.36
C THR A 92 6.40 -0.54 0.64
N ILE A 93 6.70 -1.81 0.90
CA ILE A 93 7.69 -2.18 1.93
C ILE A 93 9.09 -1.61 1.63
N ASP A 94 9.55 -1.73 0.40
CA ASP A 94 10.86 -1.23 -0.04
C ASP A 94 11.01 0.29 0.18
N LEU A 95 10.00 1.05 -0.21
CA LEU A 95 9.98 2.51 0.00
C LEU A 95 9.74 2.89 1.47
N ALA A 96 9.00 2.08 2.22
CA ALA A 96 8.81 2.29 3.65
C ALA A 96 10.11 2.14 4.45
N LEU A 97 10.96 1.17 4.08
CA LEU A 97 12.30 1.02 4.64
C LEU A 97 13.18 2.24 4.32
N ILE A 98 13.18 2.69 3.07
CA ILE A 98 13.91 3.90 2.63
C ILE A 98 13.42 5.14 3.41
N ALA A 99 12.10 5.30 3.58
CA ALA A 99 11.53 6.41 4.35
C ALA A 99 12.01 6.42 5.80
N GLY A 100 12.12 5.23 6.42
CA GLY A 100 12.65 5.07 7.76
C GLY A 100 14.14 5.39 7.86
N GLU A 101 14.96 4.82 6.99
CA GLU A 101 16.41 5.01 6.95
C GLU A 101 16.80 6.46 6.68
N THR A 102 16.02 7.15 5.85
CA THR A 102 16.24 8.57 5.53
C THR A 102 15.62 9.54 6.54
N GLY A 103 14.94 9.02 7.57
CA GLY A 103 14.36 9.82 8.65
C GLY A 103 13.16 10.67 8.23
N LEU A 104 12.34 10.17 7.29
CA LEU A 104 11.10 10.83 6.86
C LEU A 104 9.91 10.44 7.71
N VAL A 105 9.98 9.31 8.41
CA VAL A 105 8.89 8.73 9.19
C VAL A 105 9.33 8.36 10.61
N GLU A 106 8.37 8.21 11.50
CA GLU A 106 8.59 7.84 12.89
C GLU A 106 8.36 6.35 13.11
N LYS A 107 9.06 5.76 14.10
CA LYS A 107 8.77 4.40 14.54
C LYS A 107 7.41 4.33 15.24
N ILE A 108 6.65 3.27 14.88
CA ILE A 108 5.35 2.99 15.51
C ILE A 108 5.56 2.23 16.82
N THR A 109 4.70 2.52 17.81
CA THR A 109 4.64 1.80 19.08
C THR A 109 3.20 1.65 19.54
N THR A 110 2.94 0.70 20.43
CA THR A 110 1.60 0.48 20.99
C THR A 110 1.09 1.64 21.85
N ASP A 111 2.00 2.47 22.39
CA ASP A 111 1.60 3.70 23.10
C ASP A 111 1.04 4.76 22.17
N LYS A 112 1.48 4.77 20.91
CA LYS A 112 1.05 5.71 19.85
C LYS A 112 -0.16 5.20 19.08
N ALA A 113 -0.22 3.90 18.80
CA ALA A 113 -1.30 3.22 18.10
C ALA A 113 -1.64 1.92 18.85
N PRO A 114 -2.60 1.93 19.80
CA PRO A 114 -2.93 0.80 20.64
C PRO A 114 -3.34 -0.47 19.87
N ASN A 115 -4.03 -0.33 18.74
CA ASN A 115 -4.43 -1.45 17.88
C ASN A 115 -3.25 -2.19 17.25
N LEU A 116 -2.03 -1.61 17.27
CA LEU A 116 -0.81 -2.30 16.88
C LEU A 116 -0.59 -3.61 17.66
N ALA A 117 -1.08 -3.68 18.93
CA ALA A 117 -1.03 -4.89 19.74
C ALA A 117 -1.81 -6.09 19.16
N LYS A 118 -2.66 -5.84 18.15
CA LYS A 118 -3.47 -6.83 17.45
C LYS A 118 -2.93 -7.18 16.06
N ILE A 119 -1.80 -6.62 15.68
CA ILE A 119 -1.16 -6.87 14.38
C ILE A 119 -0.04 -7.88 14.58
N PRO A 120 0.00 -9.00 13.84
CA PRO A 120 1.10 -9.95 13.90
C PRO A 120 2.44 -9.25 13.69
N GLN A 121 3.40 -9.52 14.55
CA GLN A 121 4.67 -8.80 14.60
C GLN A 121 5.41 -8.79 13.25
N ARG A 122 5.26 -9.83 12.44
CA ARG A 122 5.86 -9.90 11.10
C ARG A 122 5.52 -8.71 10.21
N PHE A 123 4.30 -8.17 10.30
CA PHE A 123 3.85 -7.03 9.53
C PHE A 123 4.47 -5.69 9.97
N THR A 124 5.07 -5.66 11.15
CA THR A 124 5.83 -4.52 11.67
C THR A 124 7.33 -4.72 11.48
N ASP A 125 7.81 -5.95 11.70
CA ASP A 125 9.23 -6.28 11.57
C ASP A 125 9.71 -6.16 10.12
N VAL A 126 8.87 -6.46 9.13
CA VAL A 126 9.22 -6.36 7.71
C VAL A 126 9.62 -4.95 7.26
N VAL A 127 9.23 -3.94 8.03
CA VAL A 127 9.62 -2.53 7.84
C VAL A 127 10.42 -1.97 9.01
N ASP A 128 11.08 -2.84 9.79
CA ASP A 128 11.92 -2.47 10.94
C ASP A 128 11.22 -1.52 11.93
N GLY A 129 9.90 -1.64 12.09
CA GLY A 129 9.09 -0.78 12.97
C GLY A 129 8.91 0.67 12.47
N TRP A 130 9.32 1.01 11.26
CA TRP A 130 9.08 2.32 10.63
C TRP A 130 7.63 2.51 10.14
N GLY A 131 6.69 1.88 10.79
CA GLY A 131 5.29 1.75 10.48
C GLY A 131 4.85 0.31 10.66
N THR A 132 3.70 -0.05 10.10
CA THR A 132 3.19 -1.42 10.05
C THR A 132 2.33 -1.63 8.82
N CYS A 133 2.17 -2.87 8.38
CA CYS A 133 1.21 -3.16 7.33
C CYS A 133 -0.21 -3.16 7.90
N PHE A 134 -1.17 -2.64 7.16
CA PHE A 134 -2.59 -2.60 7.56
C PHE A 134 -3.47 -3.49 6.69
N ASP A 135 -3.02 -3.78 5.48
CA ASP A 135 -3.64 -4.75 4.58
C ASP A 135 -2.57 -5.48 3.76
N TYR A 136 -3.01 -6.50 3.04
CA TYR A 136 -2.15 -7.24 2.13
C TYR A 136 -2.94 -7.86 0.98
N GLY A 137 -2.29 -7.95 -0.18
CA GLY A 137 -2.66 -8.81 -1.28
C GLY A 137 -1.59 -9.83 -1.57
N ALA A 138 -1.91 -10.83 -2.35
CA ALA A 138 -0.94 -11.81 -2.81
C ALA A 138 -0.99 -11.95 -4.34
N ALA A 139 0.18 -12.06 -4.96
CA ALA A 139 0.29 -12.35 -6.38
C ALA A 139 0.33 -13.87 -6.58
N GLY A 140 -0.67 -14.36 -7.31
CA GLY A 140 -0.81 -15.75 -7.69
C GLY A 140 -1.20 -15.87 -9.16
N LEU A 141 -1.98 -16.87 -9.50
CA LEU A 141 -2.41 -17.12 -10.87
C LEU A 141 -3.89 -16.77 -11.03
N ALA A 142 -4.18 -15.66 -11.72
CA ALA A 142 -5.54 -15.31 -12.14
C ALA A 142 -5.78 -15.83 -13.58
N TYR A 143 -6.95 -16.43 -13.83
CA TYR A 143 -7.20 -17.11 -15.09
C TYR A 143 -8.67 -17.04 -15.51
N ASN A 144 -8.92 -17.30 -16.80
CA ASN A 144 -10.25 -17.48 -17.36
C ASN A 144 -10.65 -18.96 -17.28
N ARG A 145 -11.55 -19.32 -16.32
CA ARG A 145 -11.93 -20.71 -16.07
C ARG A 145 -12.78 -21.35 -17.18
N GLU A 146 -13.39 -20.53 -18.05
CA GLU A 146 -14.16 -21.05 -19.18
C GLU A 146 -13.23 -21.49 -20.32
N ARG A 147 -12.09 -20.79 -20.51
CA ARG A 147 -11.10 -21.11 -21.53
C ARG A 147 -10.01 -22.06 -21.05
N LEU A 148 -9.68 -21.99 -19.76
CA LEU A 148 -8.70 -22.86 -19.12
C LEU A 148 -9.33 -23.64 -17.94
N PRO A 149 -10.17 -24.66 -18.21
CA PRO A 149 -10.88 -25.40 -17.16
C PRO A 149 -9.96 -26.24 -16.26
N ASN A 150 -8.72 -26.52 -16.71
CA ASN A 150 -7.71 -27.22 -15.95
C ASN A 150 -6.46 -26.32 -15.82
N PRO A 151 -6.49 -25.29 -14.97
CA PRO A 151 -5.35 -24.40 -14.83
C PRO A 151 -4.18 -25.07 -14.11
N PRO A 152 -2.92 -24.59 -14.31
CA PRO A 152 -1.76 -25.03 -13.55
C PRO A 152 -1.93 -24.70 -12.08
N LYS A 153 -1.41 -25.55 -11.19
CA LYS A 153 -1.53 -25.39 -9.73
C LYS A 153 -0.27 -24.86 -9.06
N SER A 154 0.80 -24.71 -9.83
CA SER A 154 2.10 -24.24 -9.34
C SER A 154 2.72 -23.27 -10.34
N PHE A 155 3.65 -22.44 -9.91
CA PHE A 155 4.43 -21.61 -10.83
C PHE A 155 5.31 -22.46 -11.75
N ALA A 156 5.85 -23.57 -11.28
CA ALA A 156 6.61 -24.48 -12.12
C ALA A 156 5.75 -25.07 -13.23
N GLU A 157 4.56 -25.60 -12.91
CA GLU A 157 3.62 -26.13 -13.90
C GLU A 157 3.15 -25.03 -14.88
N PHE A 158 2.92 -23.81 -14.37
CA PHE A 158 2.55 -22.66 -15.20
C PHE A 158 3.61 -22.36 -16.27
N VAL A 159 4.89 -22.32 -15.88
CA VAL A 159 5.99 -22.09 -16.83
C VAL A 159 6.10 -23.24 -17.84
N ASP A 160 6.08 -24.48 -17.40
CA ASP A 160 6.24 -25.64 -18.27
C ASP A 160 5.13 -25.77 -19.31
N ARG A 161 3.87 -25.59 -18.89
CA ARG A 161 2.72 -25.69 -19.78
C ARG A 161 2.58 -24.50 -20.73
N CYS A 162 2.93 -23.28 -20.27
CA CYS A 162 3.02 -22.10 -21.14
C CYS A 162 4.10 -22.30 -22.21
N ALA A 163 5.29 -22.77 -21.84
CA ALA A 163 6.37 -23.07 -22.76
C ALA A 163 5.99 -24.15 -23.77
N ALA A 164 5.13 -25.09 -23.40
CA ALA A 164 4.57 -26.11 -24.30
C ALA A 164 3.47 -25.57 -25.23
N GLY A 165 3.02 -24.31 -25.07
CA GLY A 165 1.98 -23.69 -25.90
C GLY A 165 0.55 -24.12 -25.55
N GLU A 166 0.31 -24.62 -24.33
CA GLU A 166 -1.03 -25.03 -23.91
C GLU A 166 -1.98 -23.87 -23.70
N PHE A 167 -1.44 -22.67 -23.41
CA PHE A 167 -2.18 -21.42 -23.21
C PHE A 167 -1.27 -20.20 -23.42
N VAL A 168 -1.85 -19.05 -23.62
CA VAL A 168 -1.14 -17.77 -23.61
C VAL A 168 -1.16 -17.18 -22.20
N ALA A 169 0.01 -16.80 -21.69
CA ALA A 169 0.17 -16.17 -20.39
C ALA A 169 0.27 -14.64 -20.47
N SER A 170 -0.29 -13.93 -19.47
CA SER A 170 -0.09 -12.51 -19.29
C SER A 170 0.82 -12.27 -18.07
N LEU A 171 1.99 -11.66 -18.31
CA LEU A 171 3.00 -11.37 -17.28
C LEU A 171 3.16 -9.86 -17.08
N PRO A 172 3.51 -9.40 -15.86
CA PRO A 172 3.81 -8.00 -15.65
C PRO A 172 5.13 -7.62 -16.33
N SER A 173 5.13 -6.48 -17.05
CA SER A 173 6.36 -5.91 -17.59
C SER A 173 7.17 -5.25 -16.49
N ILE A 174 8.46 -4.99 -16.73
CA ILE A 174 9.33 -4.31 -15.76
C ILE A 174 8.87 -2.87 -15.44
N ALA A 175 8.08 -2.29 -16.33
CA ALA A 175 7.49 -0.96 -16.11
C ALA A 175 6.36 -0.97 -15.06
N TYR A 176 5.76 -2.13 -14.78
CA TYR A 176 4.73 -2.27 -13.76
C TYR A 176 5.35 -2.64 -12.42
N SER A 177 5.35 -1.69 -11.47
CA SER A 177 5.76 -1.99 -10.10
C SER A 177 4.63 -2.78 -9.39
N PRO A 178 4.90 -3.86 -8.65
CA PRO A 178 6.18 -4.37 -8.16
C PRO A 178 6.67 -5.65 -8.90
N THR A 179 6.84 -5.62 -10.21
CA THR A 179 7.31 -6.76 -11.02
C THR A 179 8.57 -7.44 -10.50
N PRO A 180 9.60 -6.71 -9.99
CA PRO A 180 10.79 -7.37 -9.46
C PRO A 180 10.48 -8.40 -8.37
N GLN A 181 9.50 -8.10 -7.50
CA GLN A 181 9.09 -8.98 -6.41
C GLN A 181 8.22 -10.14 -6.90
N ILE A 182 7.16 -9.83 -7.63
CA ILE A 182 6.11 -10.80 -7.95
C ILE A 182 6.46 -11.72 -9.12
N LEU A 183 7.38 -11.33 -9.99
CA LEU A 183 7.81 -12.13 -11.13
C LEU A 183 9.27 -12.57 -11.02
N LEU A 184 10.23 -11.62 -11.00
CA LEU A 184 11.64 -11.97 -11.10
C LEU A 184 12.11 -12.76 -9.87
N TRP A 185 11.92 -12.21 -8.66
CA TRP A 185 12.29 -12.94 -7.45
C TRP A 185 11.48 -14.24 -7.31
N SER A 186 10.16 -14.18 -7.58
CA SER A 186 9.30 -15.35 -7.43
C SER A 186 9.73 -16.52 -8.30
N PHE A 187 10.09 -16.27 -9.55
CA PHE A 187 10.57 -17.30 -10.45
C PHE A 187 11.99 -17.75 -10.09
N ALA A 188 12.88 -16.82 -9.73
CA ALA A 188 14.21 -17.20 -9.24
C ALA A 188 14.10 -18.18 -8.08
N ASP A 189 13.32 -17.86 -7.07
CA ASP A 189 13.11 -18.68 -5.87
C ASP A 189 12.52 -20.06 -6.21
N VAL A 190 11.53 -20.14 -7.10
CA VAL A 190 10.92 -21.41 -7.55
C VAL A 190 11.91 -22.30 -8.32
N PHE A 191 12.78 -21.71 -9.12
CA PHE A 191 13.69 -22.44 -10.00
C PHE A 191 15.13 -22.52 -9.48
N GLY A 192 15.34 -22.25 -8.18
CA GLY A 192 16.61 -22.46 -7.48
C GLY A 192 17.62 -21.32 -7.58
N GLY A 193 17.14 -20.11 -7.86
CA GLY A 193 17.87 -18.86 -7.72
C GLY A 193 17.51 -18.09 -6.45
N ASP A 194 17.91 -16.82 -6.38
CA ASP A 194 17.62 -15.89 -5.30
C ASP A 194 17.75 -14.43 -5.81
N VAL A 195 17.75 -13.45 -4.91
CA VAL A 195 17.88 -12.02 -5.25
C VAL A 195 19.19 -11.67 -5.96
N ASN A 196 20.26 -12.44 -5.73
CA ASN A 196 21.57 -12.25 -6.32
C ASN A 196 21.77 -13.10 -7.59
N ASN A 197 20.88 -14.07 -7.82
CA ASN A 197 20.89 -14.94 -8.98
C ASN A 197 19.49 -15.05 -9.61
N LEU A 198 19.19 -14.17 -10.55
CA LEU A 198 17.95 -14.19 -11.32
C LEU A 198 18.02 -15.01 -12.61
N ASP A 199 19.13 -15.70 -12.89
CA ASP A 199 19.26 -16.50 -14.11
C ASP A 199 18.08 -17.46 -14.33
N PRO A 200 17.63 -18.22 -13.28
CA PRO A 200 16.51 -19.12 -13.44
C PRO A 200 15.19 -18.41 -13.79
N ALA A 201 14.97 -17.19 -13.29
CA ALA A 201 13.79 -16.39 -13.62
C ALA A 201 13.79 -15.95 -15.09
N PHE A 202 14.92 -15.42 -15.57
CA PHE A 202 15.07 -15.02 -16.97
C PHE A 202 14.96 -16.21 -17.93
N GLU A 203 15.56 -17.34 -17.58
CA GLU A 203 15.41 -18.59 -18.35
C GLU A 203 13.96 -19.06 -18.42
N ALA A 204 13.20 -19.00 -17.31
CA ALA A 204 11.79 -19.35 -17.28
C ALA A 204 10.96 -18.44 -18.19
N ILE A 205 11.17 -17.12 -18.13
CA ILE A 205 10.48 -16.15 -18.99
C ILE A 205 10.83 -16.37 -20.46
N GLN A 206 12.11 -16.63 -20.79
CA GLN A 206 12.55 -16.90 -22.15
C GLN A 206 11.95 -18.19 -22.72
N ARG A 207 11.80 -19.23 -21.90
CA ARG A 207 11.13 -20.49 -22.29
C ARG A 207 9.67 -20.27 -22.70
N MET A 208 8.99 -19.33 -22.04
CA MET A 208 7.57 -19.01 -22.30
C MET A 208 7.38 -18.00 -23.45
N ARG A 209 8.44 -17.36 -23.95
CA ARG A 209 8.40 -16.11 -24.75
C ARG A 209 7.40 -16.11 -25.91
N ASP A 210 7.26 -17.24 -26.61
CA ASP A 210 6.37 -17.33 -27.78
C ASP A 210 4.88 -17.33 -27.40
N ASN A 211 4.57 -17.56 -26.12
CA ASN A 211 3.21 -17.68 -25.58
C ASN A 211 2.96 -16.68 -24.43
N VAL A 212 3.63 -15.52 -24.45
CA VAL A 212 3.48 -14.49 -23.41
C VAL A 212 3.12 -13.16 -24.03
N VAL A 213 2.16 -12.46 -23.41
CA VAL A 213 1.92 -11.03 -23.55
C VAL A 213 2.26 -10.33 -22.27
N PHE A 214 2.76 -9.10 -22.35
CA PHE A 214 3.15 -8.33 -21.17
C PHE A 214 2.15 -7.20 -20.90
N TYR A 215 1.87 -6.94 -19.62
CA TYR A 215 1.03 -5.82 -19.21
C TYR A 215 1.84 -4.79 -18.40
N GLY A 216 1.57 -3.51 -18.66
CA GLY A 216 2.18 -2.37 -17.96
C GLY A 216 1.29 -1.76 -16.89
N GLY A 217 0.07 -2.29 -16.69
CA GLY A 217 -0.90 -1.80 -15.72
C GLY A 217 -1.99 -2.81 -15.38
N ALA A 218 -2.56 -2.66 -14.18
CA ALA A 218 -3.52 -3.63 -13.66
C ALA A 218 -4.76 -3.84 -14.56
N THR A 219 -5.29 -2.78 -15.16
CA THR A 219 -6.44 -2.88 -16.06
C THR A 219 -6.11 -3.62 -17.36
N GLU A 220 -4.89 -3.49 -17.84
CA GLU A 220 -4.43 -4.15 -19.07
C GLU A 220 -4.43 -5.67 -18.90
N PHE A 221 -3.97 -6.19 -17.75
CA PHE A 221 -4.08 -7.61 -17.43
C PHE A 221 -5.52 -8.15 -17.58
N LEU A 222 -6.48 -7.44 -16.96
CA LEU A 222 -7.89 -7.84 -17.01
C LEU A 222 -8.44 -7.78 -18.44
N ASN A 223 -7.98 -6.82 -19.26
CA ASN A 223 -8.34 -6.73 -20.66
C ASN A 223 -7.79 -7.90 -21.48
N HIS A 224 -6.54 -8.34 -21.23
CA HIS A 224 -5.96 -9.53 -21.90
C HIS A 224 -6.82 -10.77 -21.64
N LEU A 225 -7.26 -11.00 -20.38
CA LEU A 225 -8.12 -12.12 -20.06
C LEU A 225 -9.53 -11.99 -20.65
N ALA A 226 -10.11 -10.80 -20.63
CA ALA A 226 -11.45 -10.54 -21.15
C ALA A 226 -11.53 -10.65 -22.68
N SER A 227 -10.54 -10.13 -23.39
CA SER A 227 -10.45 -10.19 -24.86
C SER A 227 -10.08 -11.56 -25.41
N GLY A 228 -9.44 -12.39 -24.58
CA GLY A 228 -8.89 -13.65 -25.02
C GLY A 228 -7.49 -13.58 -25.60
N GLU A 229 -6.80 -12.49 -25.38
CA GLU A 229 -5.38 -12.35 -25.71
C GLU A 229 -4.49 -13.21 -24.80
N ALA A 230 -4.91 -13.39 -23.54
CA ALA A 230 -4.32 -14.37 -22.62
C ALA A 230 -5.40 -15.19 -21.91
N ASP A 231 -5.01 -16.36 -21.40
CA ASP A 231 -5.87 -17.28 -20.67
C ASP A 231 -5.65 -17.24 -19.17
N ILE A 232 -4.42 -16.91 -18.74
CA ILE A 232 -3.95 -16.96 -17.37
C ILE A 232 -2.77 -16.00 -17.20
N GLY A 233 -2.46 -15.58 -15.98
CA GLY A 233 -1.23 -14.84 -15.71
C GLY A 233 -1.00 -14.58 -14.24
N ILE A 234 0.14 -13.97 -13.92
CA ILE A 234 0.46 -13.55 -12.55
C ILE A 234 -0.29 -12.25 -12.25
N TYR A 235 -1.14 -12.28 -11.22
CA TYR A 235 -1.95 -11.13 -10.84
C TYR A 235 -2.36 -11.18 -9.37
N TRP A 236 -3.03 -10.12 -8.92
CA TRP A 236 -3.44 -9.92 -7.52
C TRP A 236 -4.77 -10.61 -7.21
N ASP A 237 -4.83 -11.29 -6.06
CA ASP A 237 -6.04 -11.92 -5.52
C ASP A 237 -7.21 -10.93 -5.37
N GLY A 238 -7.05 -9.87 -4.59
CA GLY A 238 -8.11 -8.91 -4.34
C GLY A 238 -8.64 -8.24 -5.60
N ARG A 239 -7.75 -7.86 -6.55
CA ARG A 239 -8.18 -7.27 -7.83
C ARG A 239 -8.93 -8.28 -8.70
N THR A 240 -8.55 -9.55 -8.65
CA THR A 240 -9.25 -10.62 -9.36
C THR A 240 -10.67 -10.76 -8.82
N TRP A 241 -10.83 -10.80 -7.52
CA TRP A 241 -12.15 -10.94 -6.88
C TRP A 241 -13.00 -9.68 -7.01
N ALA A 242 -12.42 -8.49 -6.92
CA ALA A 242 -13.12 -7.24 -7.20
C ALA A 242 -13.66 -7.21 -8.65
N TYR A 243 -12.88 -7.70 -9.60
CA TYR A 243 -13.35 -7.80 -10.99
C TYR A 243 -14.42 -8.88 -11.15
N TYR A 244 -14.32 -10.01 -10.47
CA TYR A 244 -15.38 -11.02 -10.41
C TYR A 244 -16.70 -10.42 -9.95
N ASP A 245 -16.69 -9.56 -8.92
CA ASP A 245 -17.89 -8.94 -8.34
C ASP A 245 -18.55 -7.91 -9.29
N THR A 246 -17.87 -7.46 -10.33
CA THR A 246 -18.50 -6.66 -11.41
C THR A 246 -19.37 -7.47 -12.36
N GLY A 247 -19.44 -8.80 -12.17
CA GLY A 247 -20.18 -9.74 -13.03
C GLY A 247 -19.29 -10.56 -13.97
N ALA A 248 -17.96 -10.40 -13.91
CA ALA A 248 -16.99 -11.19 -14.66
C ALA A 248 -16.80 -12.58 -14.02
N THR A 249 -17.87 -13.36 -13.90
CA THR A 249 -17.88 -14.64 -13.17
C THR A 249 -17.02 -15.75 -13.81
N TRP A 250 -16.46 -15.48 -14.96
CA TRP A 250 -15.52 -16.37 -15.67
C TRP A 250 -14.07 -16.26 -15.15
N ILE A 251 -13.72 -15.20 -14.40
CA ILE A 251 -12.38 -15.08 -13.79
C ILE A 251 -12.31 -15.86 -12.49
N ASP A 252 -11.13 -16.42 -12.19
CA ASP A 252 -10.87 -17.13 -10.95
C ASP A 252 -9.40 -16.96 -10.53
N PHE A 253 -9.05 -17.35 -9.32
CA PHE A 253 -7.72 -17.16 -8.74
C PHE A 253 -7.21 -18.43 -8.07
N ILE A 254 -5.92 -18.70 -8.22
CA ILE A 254 -5.23 -19.82 -7.59
C ILE A 254 -4.04 -19.32 -6.80
N ASN A 255 -3.97 -19.73 -5.54
CA ASN A 255 -2.74 -19.69 -4.77
C ASN A 255 -1.85 -20.86 -5.23
N PRO A 256 -0.69 -20.60 -5.88
CA PRO A 256 0.20 -21.66 -6.31
C PRO A 256 0.69 -22.52 -5.13
N THR A 257 0.99 -23.79 -5.40
CA THR A 257 1.43 -24.74 -4.34
C THR A 257 2.72 -24.35 -3.66
N GLU A 258 3.58 -23.55 -4.31
CA GLU A 258 4.77 -22.96 -3.72
C GLU A 258 4.45 -21.78 -2.77
N GLY A 259 3.21 -21.30 -2.80
CA GLY A 259 2.72 -20.10 -2.12
C GLY A 259 2.65 -18.89 -3.06
N ALA A 260 1.57 -18.12 -2.97
CA ALA A 260 1.47 -16.82 -3.63
C ALA A 260 2.50 -15.84 -3.04
N VAL A 261 2.86 -14.82 -3.81
CA VAL A 261 3.86 -13.83 -3.39
C VAL A 261 3.20 -12.71 -2.61
N MET A 262 3.60 -12.54 -1.37
CA MET A 262 3.06 -11.53 -0.46
C MET A 262 3.42 -10.11 -0.92
N ASN A 263 2.44 -9.21 -0.86
CA ASN A 263 2.63 -7.77 -1.09
C ASN A 263 1.76 -6.94 -0.14
N PRO A 264 2.23 -6.67 1.06
CA PRO A 264 1.49 -5.85 2.02
C PRO A 264 1.64 -4.36 1.71
N VAL A 265 0.69 -3.58 2.22
CA VAL A 265 0.73 -2.11 2.18
C VAL A 265 0.99 -1.56 3.57
N VAL A 266 1.96 -0.67 3.67
CA VAL A 266 2.46 -0.09 4.91
C VAL A 266 1.79 1.25 5.17
N VAL A 267 1.47 1.54 6.42
CA VAL A 267 1.09 2.86 6.90
C VAL A 267 2.16 3.43 7.83
N GLN A 268 2.52 4.71 7.63
CA GLN A 268 3.61 5.39 8.33
C GLN A 268 3.20 6.80 8.73
N LYS A 269 3.60 7.25 9.93
CA LYS A 269 3.49 8.67 10.32
C LYS A 269 4.72 9.43 9.86
N VAL A 270 4.51 10.54 9.17
CA VAL A 270 5.58 11.42 8.73
C VAL A 270 6.14 12.23 9.93
N VAL A 271 7.46 12.44 9.95
CA VAL A 271 8.14 13.25 10.97
C VAL A 271 7.64 14.70 10.90
N ASN A 272 7.53 15.35 12.04
CA ASN A 272 6.99 16.73 12.22
C ASN A 272 5.49 16.88 11.93
N SER A 273 4.77 15.80 11.66
CA SER A 273 3.31 15.80 11.56
C SER A 273 2.65 15.86 12.95
N PRO A 274 1.42 16.38 13.07
CA PRO A 274 0.69 16.43 14.34
C PRO A 274 0.50 15.05 14.97
N ASP A 275 0.50 14.98 16.31
CA ASP A 275 0.33 13.70 17.02
C ASP A 275 -1.00 13.01 16.73
N VAL A 276 -2.05 13.74 16.37
CA VAL A 276 -3.35 13.17 15.97
C VAL A 276 -3.27 12.30 14.73
N ALA A 277 -2.19 12.35 13.96
CA ALA A 277 -1.91 11.41 12.86
C ALA A 277 -1.76 9.97 13.36
N TRP A 278 -1.34 9.77 14.62
CA TRP A 278 -1.33 8.44 15.24
C TRP A 278 -2.73 7.89 15.46
N ASP A 279 -3.70 8.75 15.83
CA ASP A 279 -5.10 8.33 15.97
C ASP A 279 -5.68 7.86 14.64
N TYR A 280 -5.26 8.47 13.51
CA TYR A 280 -5.65 7.99 12.18
C TYR A 280 -5.07 6.62 11.88
N ILE A 281 -3.78 6.42 12.17
CA ILE A 281 -3.13 5.11 11.99
C ILE A 281 -3.79 4.06 12.89
N ASP A 282 -4.11 4.40 14.14
CA ASP A 282 -4.80 3.48 15.05
C ASP A 282 -6.19 3.07 14.53
N VAL A 283 -6.92 4.00 13.89
CA VAL A 283 -8.19 3.70 13.19
C VAL A 283 -7.96 2.74 12.02
N MET A 284 -6.88 2.91 11.24
CA MET A 284 -6.56 1.99 10.13
C MET A 284 -6.21 0.58 10.63
N LEU A 285 -5.75 0.45 11.87
CA LEU A 285 -5.42 -0.83 12.50
C LEU A 285 -6.57 -1.44 13.30
N ASP A 286 -7.70 -0.77 13.44
CA ASP A 286 -8.86 -1.26 14.20
C ASP A 286 -9.62 -2.32 13.39
N ALA A 287 -10.03 -3.41 14.05
CA ALA A 287 -10.69 -4.55 13.42
C ALA A 287 -11.98 -4.18 12.66
N ALA A 288 -12.80 -3.26 13.19
CA ALA A 288 -14.06 -2.92 12.55
C ALA A 288 -13.89 -2.13 11.24
N PRO A 289 -13.06 -1.07 11.15
CA PRO A 289 -12.67 -0.44 9.88
C PRO A 289 -11.98 -1.42 8.93
N GLN A 290 -11.06 -2.25 9.41
CA GLN A 290 -10.36 -3.23 8.57
C GLN A 290 -11.31 -4.26 7.97
N THR A 291 -12.30 -4.74 8.72
CA THR A 291 -13.31 -5.66 8.18
C THR A 291 -14.06 -5.02 7.01
N ARG A 292 -14.55 -3.79 7.18
CA ARG A 292 -15.25 -3.07 6.10
C ARG A 292 -14.34 -2.82 4.89
N PHE A 293 -13.07 -2.52 5.13
CA PHE A 293 -12.09 -2.31 4.06
C PHE A 293 -11.84 -3.59 3.25
N ALA A 294 -11.71 -4.74 3.93
CA ALA A 294 -11.57 -6.04 3.30
C ALA A 294 -12.81 -6.42 2.47
N GLU A 295 -14.02 -6.12 2.96
CA GLU A 295 -15.28 -6.37 2.26
C GLU A 295 -15.40 -5.58 0.94
N VAL A 296 -14.86 -4.35 0.90
CA VAL A 296 -14.89 -3.51 -0.31
C VAL A 296 -13.80 -3.94 -1.31
N LEU A 297 -12.60 -4.26 -0.83
CA LEU A 297 -11.43 -4.46 -1.69
C LEU A 297 -11.08 -5.92 -1.97
N ASN A 298 -11.69 -6.87 -1.24
CA ASN A 298 -11.34 -8.29 -1.29
C ASN A 298 -9.85 -8.56 -0.97
N TYR A 299 -9.20 -7.71 -0.17
CA TYR A 299 -7.83 -7.88 0.31
C TYR A 299 -7.81 -8.40 1.75
N GLY A 300 -6.75 -9.10 2.12
CA GLY A 300 -6.51 -9.44 3.50
C GLY A 300 -6.17 -8.21 4.34
N VAL A 301 -6.51 -8.22 5.61
CA VAL A 301 -6.17 -7.18 6.58
C VAL A 301 -5.44 -7.78 7.77
N THR A 302 -4.73 -6.96 8.52
CA THR A 302 -3.69 -7.45 9.42
C THR A 302 -4.12 -7.61 10.87
N ASN A 303 -5.25 -7.05 11.30
CA ASN A 303 -5.73 -7.18 12.68
C ASN A 303 -6.32 -8.58 12.93
N GLU A 304 -5.78 -9.30 13.90
CA GLU A 304 -6.14 -10.70 14.24
C GLU A 304 -7.59 -10.85 14.78
N ASP A 305 -8.22 -9.78 15.24
CA ASP A 305 -9.60 -9.80 15.71
C ASP A 305 -10.61 -9.70 14.53
N VAL A 306 -10.14 -9.55 13.28
CA VAL A 306 -11.01 -9.50 12.10
C VAL A 306 -11.57 -10.88 11.79
N VAL A 307 -12.90 -10.96 11.68
CA VAL A 307 -13.60 -12.15 11.25
C VAL A 307 -14.26 -11.88 9.90
N TYR A 308 -13.73 -12.47 8.85
CA TYR A 308 -14.27 -12.31 7.50
C TYR A 308 -15.64 -12.98 7.36
N PRO A 309 -16.59 -12.37 6.62
CA PRO A 309 -17.79 -13.08 6.16
C PRO A 309 -17.41 -14.37 5.40
N PRO A 310 -18.23 -15.45 5.49
CA PRO A 310 -17.85 -16.76 4.94
C PRO A 310 -17.45 -16.77 3.46
N GLU A 311 -18.07 -15.95 2.63
CA GLU A 311 -17.73 -15.88 1.20
C GLU A 311 -16.43 -15.10 0.96
N LEU A 312 -16.17 -14.04 1.73
CA LEU A 312 -14.92 -13.32 1.67
C LEU A 312 -13.75 -14.16 2.21
N ALA A 313 -13.97 -14.90 3.30
CA ALA A 313 -12.95 -15.78 3.88
C ALA A 313 -12.38 -16.82 2.89
N LYS A 314 -13.17 -17.24 1.89
CA LYS A 314 -12.73 -18.16 0.84
C LYS A 314 -11.80 -17.49 -0.19
N ARG A 315 -11.83 -16.16 -0.27
CA ARG A 315 -11.10 -15.36 -1.24
C ARG A 315 -9.81 -14.77 -0.67
N ILE A 316 -9.79 -14.53 0.63
CA ILE A 316 -8.62 -13.97 1.30
C ILE A 316 -7.51 -15.03 1.32
N THR A 317 -6.37 -14.68 0.78
CA THR A 317 -5.17 -15.51 0.84
C THR A 317 -4.66 -15.59 2.28
N ASP A 318 -4.41 -16.81 2.76
CA ASP A 318 -3.78 -17.02 4.06
C ASP A 318 -2.33 -16.51 3.99
N TRP A 319 -2.04 -15.45 4.73
CA TRP A 319 -0.73 -14.78 4.72
C TRP A 319 0.40 -15.69 5.25
N GLU A 320 0.09 -16.66 6.12
CA GLU A 320 1.08 -17.63 6.64
C GLU A 320 1.52 -18.63 5.57
N ALA A 321 0.65 -18.91 4.60
CA ALA A 321 0.93 -19.79 3.47
C ALA A 321 1.60 -19.07 2.27
N THR A 322 1.89 -17.77 2.39
CA THR A 322 2.52 -16.99 1.32
C THR A 322 4.03 -16.97 1.41
N ARG A 323 4.69 -16.72 0.26
CA ARG A 323 6.12 -16.44 0.20
C ARG A 323 6.37 -14.93 0.35
N TRP A 324 7.28 -14.59 1.24
CA TRP A 324 7.63 -13.20 1.53
C TRP A 324 8.95 -12.85 0.87
N PRO A 325 8.94 -11.96 -0.13
CA PRO A 325 10.18 -11.46 -0.72
C PRO A 325 11.10 -10.82 0.32
N PRO A 326 12.43 -10.89 0.16
CA PRO A 326 13.37 -10.17 1.01
C PRO A 326 13.43 -8.70 0.59
N PHE A 327 12.37 -7.96 0.87
CA PHE A 327 12.14 -6.61 0.38
C PHE A 327 13.30 -5.63 0.65
N ALA A 328 13.98 -5.78 1.79
CA ALA A 328 15.12 -4.94 2.16
C ALA A 328 16.33 -5.09 1.20
N GLU A 329 16.41 -6.22 0.48
CA GLU A 329 17.52 -6.50 -0.42
C GLU A 329 17.30 -5.96 -1.84
N PHE A 330 16.07 -5.59 -2.20
CA PHE A 330 15.74 -5.21 -3.58
C PHE A 330 16.28 -3.84 -4.01
N GLY A 331 16.23 -2.85 -3.12
CA GLY A 331 16.55 -1.47 -3.48
C GLY A 331 17.84 -1.30 -4.29
N PRO A 332 18.99 -1.83 -3.82
CA PRO A 332 20.27 -1.73 -4.54
C PRO A 332 20.31 -2.49 -5.88
N LEU A 333 19.44 -3.48 -6.09
CA LEU A 333 19.47 -4.42 -7.21
C LEU A 333 18.51 -4.05 -8.34
N ILE A 334 17.46 -3.28 -8.06
CA ILE A 334 16.38 -2.99 -9.03
C ILE A 334 16.92 -2.42 -10.34
N SER A 335 17.82 -1.43 -10.30
CA SER A 335 18.37 -0.83 -11.52
C SER A 335 19.06 -1.86 -12.41
N GLN A 336 19.85 -2.76 -11.80
CA GLN A 336 20.53 -3.84 -12.52
C GLN A 336 19.52 -4.80 -13.16
N TRP A 337 18.43 -5.11 -12.47
CA TRP A 337 17.38 -6.01 -12.97
C TRP A 337 16.61 -5.37 -14.13
N VAL A 338 16.31 -4.08 -14.03
CA VAL A 338 15.68 -3.32 -15.12
C VAL A 338 16.58 -3.28 -16.36
N ASP A 339 17.88 -3.00 -16.20
CA ASP A 339 18.84 -3.00 -17.31
C ASP A 339 18.94 -4.38 -17.97
N ARG A 340 18.96 -5.44 -17.17
CA ARG A 340 18.97 -6.81 -17.67
C ARG A 340 17.69 -7.15 -18.44
N TRP A 341 16.52 -6.80 -17.88
CA TRP A 341 15.24 -6.98 -18.54
C TRP A 341 15.21 -6.33 -19.92
N ASN A 342 15.61 -5.06 -20.00
CA ASN A 342 15.62 -4.32 -21.27
C ASN A 342 16.53 -4.96 -22.33
N ARG A 343 17.61 -5.62 -21.91
CA ARG A 343 18.51 -6.32 -22.85
C ARG A 343 18.00 -7.69 -23.29
N GLU A 344 17.39 -8.45 -22.40
CA GLU A 344 17.10 -9.87 -22.60
C GLU A 344 15.64 -10.16 -22.96
N ILE A 345 14.71 -9.36 -22.41
CA ILE A 345 13.27 -9.53 -22.64
C ILE A 345 12.76 -8.46 -23.63
N GLY A 346 13.04 -7.19 -23.38
CA GLY A 346 12.79 -6.07 -24.29
C GLY A 346 11.29 -5.86 -24.56
N THR A 347 10.55 -5.25 -23.65
CA THR A 347 9.12 -4.91 -23.81
C THR A 347 8.89 -3.44 -23.58
#